data_2e8d6d6a78e8b138707df665952d5ee0
#
_entry.id   2e8d6d6a78e8b138707df665952d5ee0
#
_cell.length_a   1.000
_cell.length_b   1.000
_cell.length_c   1.000
_cell.angle_alpha   90.00
_cell.angle_beta   90.00
_cell.angle_gamma   90.00
#
_symmetry.space_group_name_H-M   'P 1'
#
loop_
_entity.id
_entity.type
_entity.pdbx_description
1 polymer ?
#
loop_
_entity_poly.entity_id
_entity_poly.type
_entity_poly.pdbx_seq_one_letter_code
_entity_poly.pdbx_strand_id
1 'polypeptide(L)' 'MYPEDLPREAEVYRIARRLGGRITVSDLIVEIGVSAQIAEQSLERLVDGTRVGIEVSDNGVIVYEFREFTGR' A
#
# COMPACT_ATOMS: atom_id res chain seq x y z
N MET A 1 10.35 -8.48 16.34
CA MET A 1 10.72 -7.09 16.53
C MET A 1 10.16 -6.22 15.43
N TYR A 2 9.62 -5.11 15.78
CA TYR A 2 9.01 -4.22 14.81
C TYR A 2 10.10 -3.45 14.07
N PRO A 3 10.15 -3.53 12.75
CA PRO A 3 11.20 -2.82 12.00
C PRO A 3 11.00 -1.31 12.11
N GLU A 4 12.02 -0.65 12.59
CA GLU A 4 11.97 0.81 12.72
C GLU A 4 11.99 1.51 11.38
N ASP A 5 12.33 0.74 10.33
CA ASP A 5 12.47 1.29 8.99
C ASP A 5 11.15 1.39 8.23
N LEU A 6 10.07 0.85 8.80
CA LEU A 6 8.79 0.91 8.11
C LEU A 6 8.29 2.35 8.06
N PRO A 7 7.81 2.80 6.90
CA PRO A 7 7.19 4.12 6.78
C PRO A 7 6.00 4.23 7.73
N ARG A 8 5.70 5.43 8.14
CA ARG A 8 4.53 5.69 8.96
C ARG A 8 3.27 5.39 8.15
N GLU A 9 2.23 4.95 8.85
CA GLU A 9 0.96 4.69 8.19
C GLU A 9 0.43 5.92 7.49
N ALA A 10 0.57 7.08 8.11
CA ALA A 10 0.11 8.33 7.50
C ALA A 10 0.79 8.59 6.17
N GLU A 11 2.06 8.25 6.06
CA GLU A 11 2.80 8.44 4.82
C GLU A 11 2.24 7.54 3.72
N VAL A 12 1.98 6.28 4.05
CA VAL A 12 1.43 5.34 3.08
C VAL A 12 0.03 5.80 2.65
N TYR A 13 -0.78 6.25 3.59
CA TYR A 13 -2.12 6.75 3.29
C TYR A 13 -2.08 7.97 2.37
N ARG A 14 -1.13 8.88 2.58
CA ARG A 14 -1.02 10.06 1.71
C ARG A 14 -0.68 9.66 0.28
N ILE A 15 0.23 8.69 0.14
CA ILE A 15 0.58 8.19 -1.18
C ILE A 15 -0.61 7.53 -1.84
N ALA A 16 -1.32 6.68 -1.10
CA ALA A 16 -2.50 6.01 -1.63
C ALA A 16 -3.54 7.02 -2.11
N ARG A 17 -3.78 8.06 -1.30
CA ARG A 17 -4.75 9.09 -1.68
C ARG A 17 -4.34 9.79 -2.96
N ARG A 18 -3.06 10.14 -3.08
CA ARG A 18 -2.56 10.84 -4.25
C ARG A 18 -2.66 9.98 -5.51
N LEU A 19 -2.49 8.67 -5.37
CA LEU A 19 -2.52 7.75 -6.50
C LEU A 19 -3.91 7.18 -6.78
N GLY A 20 -4.93 7.69 -6.12
CA GLY A 20 -6.30 7.29 -6.41
C GLY A 20 -6.80 6.08 -5.63
N GLY A 21 -6.06 5.62 -4.64
CA GLY A 21 -6.52 4.58 -3.75
C GLY A 21 -6.07 3.17 -4.08
N ARG A 22 -5.47 2.96 -5.24
CA ARG A 22 -5.02 1.63 -5.66
C ARG A 22 -3.51 1.69 -5.87
N ILE A 23 -2.77 0.97 -5.02
CA ILE A 23 -1.31 1.01 -5.09
C ILE A 23 -0.75 -0.39 -5.01
N THR A 24 0.45 -0.53 -5.54
CA THR A 24 1.18 -1.79 -5.53
C THR A 24 2.45 -1.62 -4.72
N VAL A 25 3.12 -2.75 -4.46
CA VAL A 25 4.44 -2.72 -3.82
C VAL A 25 5.40 -1.85 -4.64
N SER A 26 5.34 -1.96 -5.97
CA SER A 26 6.22 -1.18 -6.84
C SER A 26 5.97 0.31 -6.71
N ASP A 27 4.71 0.72 -6.58
CA ASP A 27 4.40 2.13 -6.37
C ASP A 27 5.08 2.66 -5.13
N LEU A 28 5.05 1.89 -4.05
CA LEU A 28 5.63 2.34 -2.81
C LEU A 28 7.16 2.42 -2.90
N ILE A 29 7.76 1.46 -3.60
CA ILE A 29 9.20 1.49 -3.83
C ILE A 29 9.60 2.78 -4.54
N VAL A 30 8.85 3.14 -5.58
CA VAL A 30 9.14 4.35 -6.37
C VAL A 30 8.94 5.60 -5.54
N GLU A 31 7.85 5.62 -4.75
CA GLU A 31 7.49 6.85 -4.03
C GLU A 31 8.39 7.12 -2.84
N ILE A 32 8.83 6.09 -2.13
CA ILE A 32 9.58 6.30 -0.89
C ILE A 32 11.02 5.79 -0.97
N GLY A 33 11.34 4.97 -1.96
CA GLY A 33 12.70 4.46 -2.10
C GLY A 33 13.05 3.35 -1.11
N VAL A 34 12.06 2.60 -0.66
CA VAL A 34 12.30 1.47 0.24
C VAL A 34 12.45 0.19 -0.55
N SER A 35 12.92 -0.87 0.11
CA SER A 35 13.04 -2.18 -0.53
C SER A 35 11.66 -2.80 -0.74
N ALA A 36 11.59 -3.80 -1.62
CA ALA A 36 10.33 -4.51 -1.85
C ALA A 36 9.81 -5.13 -0.57
N GLN A 37 10.71 -5.68 0.26
CA GLN A 37 10.29 -6.29 1.52
C GLN A 37 9.66 -5.27 2.45
N ILE A 38 10.26 -4.11 2.58
CA ILE A 38 9.72 -3.05 3.45
C ILE A 38 8.40 -2.55 2.89
N ALA A 39 8.32 -2.37 1.57
CA ALA A 39 7.07 -1.91 0.96
C ALA A 39 5.95 -2.90 1.19
N GLU A 40 6.23 -4.19 1.02
CA GLU A 40 5.23 -5.23 1.22
C GLU A 40 4.75 -5.25 2.66
N GLN A 41 5.68 -5.22 3.62
CA GLN A 41 5.31 -5.20 5.02
C GLN A 41 4.48 -3.96 5.39
N SER A 42 4.83 -2.83 4.80
CA SER A 42 4.12 -1.58 5.07
C SER A 42 2.67 -1.65 4.62
N LEU A 43 2.43 -2.30 3.49
CA LEU A 43 1.08 -2.42 2.97
C LEU A 43 0.30 -3.51 3.68
N GLU A 44 0.93 -4.65 3.93
CA GLU A 44 0.24 -5.78 4.54
C GLU A 44 -0.27 -5.46 5.94
N ARG A 45 0.48 -4.69 6.71
CA ARG A 45 0.03 -4.35 8.06
C ARG A 45 -1.23 -3.49 8.06
N LEU A 46 -1.54 -2.83 6.94
CA LEU A 46 -2.71 -1.97 6.85
C LEU A 46 -3.94 -2.71 6.34
N VAL A 47 -3.76 -3.92 5.80
CA VAL A 47 -4.89 -4.69 5.27
C VAL A 47 -5.75 -5.16 6.42
N ASP A 48 -7.00 -4.70 6.45
CA ASP A 48 -7.93 -5.08 7.51
C ASP A 48 -9.26 -5.60 6.94
N GLY A 49 -9.36 -5.69 5.62
CA GLY A 49 -10.57 -6.19 4.99
C GLY A 49 -11.71 -5.20 4.92
N THR A 50 -11.55 -4.06 5.58
CA THR A 50 -12.59 -3.01 5.61
C THR A 50 -12.13 -1.78 4.88
N ARG A 51 -11.13 -1.09 5.42
CA ARG A 51 -10.62 0.13 4.79
C ARG A 51 -9.60 -0.18 3.71
N VAL A 52 -8.79 -1.19 3.92
CA VAL A 52 -7.76 -1.58 2.97
C VAL A 52 -7.96 -3.03 2.62
N GLY A 53 -8.19 -3.30 1.35
CA GLY A 53 -8.35 -4.65 0.84
C GLY A 53 -7.28 -4.99 -0.17
N ILE A 54 -7.33 -6.23 -0.65
CA ILE A 54 -6.39 -6.74 -1.63
C ILE A 54 -7.15 -7.20 -2.85
N GLU A 55 -6.64 -6.85 -4.02
CA GLU A 55 -7.12 -7.33 -5.30
C GLU A 55 -5.97 -7.95 -6.05
N VAL A 56 -6.26 -8.96 -6.87
CA VAL A 56 -5.25 -9.52 -7.77
C VAL A 56 -5.69 -9.20 -9.20
N SER A 57 -4.82 -8.51 -9.93
CA SER A 57 -5.13 -8.15 -11.30
C SER A 57 -5.02 -9.37 -12.22
N ASP A 58 -5.47 -9.22 -13.47
CA ASP A 58 -5.47 -10.32 -14.44
C ASP A 58 -4.08 -10.88 -14.68
N ASN A 59 -3.06 -10.04 -14.58
CA ASN A 59 -1.69 -10.51 -14.79
C ASN A 59 -1.00 -10.88 -13.47
N GLY A 60 -1.74 -11.07 -12.40
CA GLY A 60 -1.21 -11.60 -11.15
C GLY A 60 -0.59 -10.58 -10.22
N VAL A 61 -0.75 -9.29 -10.50
CA VAL A 61 -0.20 -8.25 -9.64
C VAL A 61 -1.15 -8.00 -8.47
N ILE A 62 -0.58 -7.97 -7.26
CA ILE A 62 -1.37 -7.68 -6.07
C ILE A 62 -1.53 -6.18 -5.93
N VAL A 63 -2.78 -5.72 -5.85
CA VAL A 63 -3.12 -4.32 -5.70
C VAL A 63 -3.76 -4.12 -4.33
N TYR A 64 -3.27 -3.13 -3.60
CA TYR A 64 -3.83 -2.76 -2.30
C TYR A 64 -4.81 -1.62 -2.52
N GLU A 65 -6.06 -1.85 -2.13
CA GLU A 65 -7.13 -0.91 -2.39
C GLU A 65 -7.51 -0.19 -1.10
N PHE A 66 -7.31 1.13 -1.11
CA PHE A 66 -7.72 1.99 0.01
C PHE A 66 -9.10 2.53 -0.33
N ARG A 67 -10.12 1.88 0.20
CA ARG A 67 -11.48 2.08 -0.27
C ARG A 67 -12.04 3.48 -0.09
N GLU A 68 -11.54 4.19 0.90
CA GLU A 68 -11.95 5.58 1.09
C GLU A 68 -11.57 6.45 -0.10
N PHE A 69 -10.54 6.08 -0.83
CA PHE A 69 -10.04 6.89 -1.93
C PHE A 69 -10.48 6.39 -3.30
N THR A 70 -10.97 5.16 -3.39
CA THR A 70 -11.39 4.60 -4.67
C THR A 70 -12.84 4.85 -4.98
N GLY A 71 -13.65 5.19 -4.01
CA GLY A 71 -15.09 5.34 -4.19
C GLY A 71 -15.52 6.68 -4.75
N ARG A 72 -14.61 7.46 -5.31
CA ARG A 72 -14.91 8.80 -5.79
C ARG A 72 -15.11 8.86 -7.27
#